data_0c939885f1939b083626e5bb49816a2d
#
_entry.id   0c939885f1939b083626e5bb49816a2d
#
_cell.length_a   1.000
_cell.length_b   1.000
_cell.length_c   1.000
_cell.angle_alpha   90.00
_cell.angle_beta   90.00
_cell.angle_gamma   90.00
#
_symmetry.space_group_name_H-M   'P 1'
#
loop_
_entity.id
_entity.type
_entity.pdbx_description
1 polymer ?
#
loop_
_entity_poly.entity_id
_entity_poly.type
_entity_poly.pdbx_seq_one_letter_code
_entity_poly.pdbx_strand_id
1 'polypeptide(L)' 'MPQGPFKTIKLKNVPAGSPSEIRTAQAAIKFVDSLAPETQSKMHWALAAAALRSLARRGTYDDANRAMRNALAQEGWLAD' A
#
# COMPACT_ATOMS: atom_id res chain seq x y z
N MET A 1 -20.95 -0.17 7.57
CA MET A 1 -20.29 1.08 7.30
C MET A 1 -19.41 0.98 6.10
N PRO A 2 -19.62 1.81 5.16
CA PRO A 2 -18.77 1.75 3.97
C PRO A 2 -17.34 2.09 4.30
N GLN A 3 -16.49 1.40 3.63
CA GLN A 3 -15.11 1.60 3.80
C GLN A 3 -14.62 2.80 3.10
N GLY A 4 -15.31 3.49 2.49
CA GLY A 4 -14.77 4.41 1.58
C GLY A 4 -14.20 3.64 0.39
N PRO A 5 -13.73 4.34 -0.60
CA PRO A 5 -13.37 3.73 -1.87
C PRO A 5 -12.05 2.97 -1.90
N PHE A 6 -11.30 2.89 -0.80
CA PHE A 6 -10.07 2.11 -0.81
C PHE A 6 -10.40 0.63 -0.89
N LYS A 7 -9.97 -0.01 -1.97
CA LYS A 7 -10.30 -1.41 -2.23
C LYS A 7 -9.30 -2.33 -1.53
N THR A 8 -9.81 -3.43 -0.97
CA THR A 8 -8.96 -4.40 -0.30
C THR A 8 -7.95 -4.99 -1.26
N ILE A 9 -6.69 -5.04 -0.82
CA ILE A 9 -5.60 -5.64 -1.59
C ILE A 9 -5.13 -6.88 -0.85
N LYS A 10 -5.13 -8.01 -1.54
CA LYS A 10 -4.67 -9.26 -0.95
C LYS A 10 -3.19 -9.44 -1.20
N LEU A 11 -2.49 -9.96 -0.21
CA LEU A 11 -1.04 -10.10 -0.24
C LEU A 11 -0.61 -11.55 -0.20
N LYS A 12 0.58 -11.83 -0.71
CA LYS A 12 1.20 -13.14 -0.63
C LYS A 12 2.71 -12.98 -0.49
N ASN A 13 3.37 -14.00 0.04
CA ASN A 13 4.83 -14.03 0.14
C ASN A 13 5.42 -12.85 0.90
N VAL A 14 4.61 -12.22 1.75
CA VAL A 14 5.07 -11.08 2.54
C VAL A 14 5.94 -11.55 3.70
N PRO A 15 6.80 -10.66 4.23
CA PRO A 15 7.62 -11.01 5.39
C PRO A 15 6.78 -11.41 6.59
N ALA A 16 7.35 -12.21 7.47
CA ALA A 16 6.68 -12.62 8.68
C ALA A 16 6.23 -11.41 9.48
N GLY A 17 5.03 -11.48 10.04
CA GLY A 17 4.49 -10.37 10.80
C GLY A 17 3.67 -9.40 9.98
N SER A 18 3.68 -9.54 8.64
CA SER A 18 2.89 -8.69 7.78
C SER A 18 1.46 -9.21 7.67
N PRO A 19 0.48 -8.32 7.42
CA PRO A 19 -0.90 -8.76 7.23
C PRO A 19 -1.06 -9.52 5.92
N SER A 20 -2.12 -10.30 5.81
CA SER A 20 -2.42 -11.02 4.58
C SER A 20 -3.21 -10.17 3.59
N GLU A 21 -3.73 -9.04 4.03
CA GLU A 21 -4.46 -8.14 3.16
C GLU A 21 -4.45 -6.74 3.75
N ILE A 22 -4.65 -5.75 2.88
CA ILE A 22 -4.72 -4.35 3.27
C ILE A 22 -6.11 -3.86 2.90
N ARG A 23 -6.90 -3.48 3.90
CA ARG A 23 -8.31 -3.12 3.69
C ARG A 23 -8.57 -1.63 3.66
N THR A 24 -7.71 -0.83 4.25
CA THR A 24 -7.92 0.61 4.35
C THR A 24 -6.64 1.35 4.02
N ALA A 25 -6.80 2.66 3.75
CA ALA A 25 -5.64 3.50 3.51
C ALA A 25 -4.74 3.57 4.73
N GLN A 26 -5.31 3.59 5.94
CA GLN A 26 -4.52 3.59 7.15
C GLN A 26 -3.70 2.31 7.28
N ALA A 27 -4.29 1.17 6.96
CA ALA A 27 -3.56 -0.08 6.99
C ALA A 27 -2.41 -0.06 5.99
N ALA A 28 -2.63 0.55 4.82
CA ALA A 28 -1.58 0.69 3.81
C ALA A 28 -0.44 1.56 4.33
N ILE A 29 -0.76 2.65 4.99
CA ILE A 29 0.26 3.53 5.56
C ILE A 29 1.10 2.78 6.59
N LYS A 30 0.44 2.04 7.47
CA LYS A 30 1.15 1.25 8.47
C LYS A 30 2.04 0.21 7.82
N PHE A 31 1.55 -0.43 6.77
CA PHE A 31 2.34 -1.42 6.06
C PHE A 31 3.62 -0.81 5.50
N VAL A 32 3.50 0.34 4.84
CA VAL A 32 4.66 1.02 4.27
C VAL A 32 5.63 1.45 5.36
N ASP A 33 5.10 1.98 6.47
CA ASP A 33 5.96 2.43 7.57
C ASP A 33 6.71 1.28 8.24
N SER A 34 6.19 0.06 8.13
CA SER A 34 6.83 -1.10 8.75
C SER A 34 7.90 -1.72 7.88
N LEU A 35 8.06 -1.25 6.63
CA LEU A 35 9.05 -1.81 5.74
C LEU A 35 10.46 -1.39 6.14
N ALA A 36 11.44 -2.24 5.80
CA ALA A 36 12.83 -1.90 6.05
C ALA A 36 13.21 -0.64 5.28
N PRO A 37 14.13 0.18 5.82
CA PRO A 37 14.50 1.43 5.15
C PRO A 37 14.97 1.23 3.70
N GLU A 38 15.71 0.17 3.42
CA GLU A 38 16.17 -0.12 2.07
C GLU A 38 15.00 -0.34 1.12
N THR A 39 13.96 -1.02 1.61
CA THR A 39 12.76 -1.27 0.81
C THR A 39 11.99 0.02 0.60
N GLN A 40 11.83 0.81 1.66
CA GLN A 40 11.09 2.07 1.56
C GLN A 40 11.73 3.04 0.59
N SER A 41 13.04 2.97 0.40
CA SER A 41 13.74 3.89 -0.48
C SER A 41 13.53 3.58 -1.95
N LYS A 42 12.93 2.45 -2.29
CA LYS A 42 12.67 2.10 -3.69
C LYS A 42 11.62 3.04 -4.27
N MET A 43 11.76 3.32 -5.56
CA MET A 43 10.88 4.27 -6.24
C MET A 43 9.40 3.91 -6.09
N HIS A 44 9.06 2.66 -6.27
CA HIS A 44 7.65 2.27 -6.19
C HIS A 44 7.06 2.46 -4.78
N TRP A 45 7.87 2.30 -3.74
CA TRP A 45 7.39 2.57 -2.39
C TRP A 45 7.31 4.06 -2.11
N ALA A 46 8.22 4.85 -2.67
CA ALA A 46 8.14 6.30 -2.56
C ALA A 46 6.86 6.83 -3.21
N LEU A 47 6.51 6.28 -4.37
CA LEU A 47 5.27 6.65 -5.06
C LEU A 47 4.04 6.25 -4.27
N ALA A 48 4.06 5.04 -3.69
CA ALA A 48 2.94 4.58 -2.88
C ALA A 48 2.75 5.47 -1.66
N ALA A 49 3.82 5.80 -0.97
CA ALA A 49 3.75 6.68 0.20
C ALA A 49 3.23 8.05 -0.18
N ALA A 50 3.68 8.59 -1.29
CA ALA A 50 3.22 9.91 -1.74
C ALA A 50 1.73 9.87 -2.05
N ALA A 51 1.26 8.81 -2.73
CA ALA A 51 -0.15 8.68 -3.06
C ALA A 51 -1.01 8.58 -1.80
N LEU A 52 -0.55 7.83 -0.80
CA LEU A 52 -1.28 7.70 0.45
C LEU A 52 -1.33 9.01 1.22
N ARG A 53 -0.22 9.75 1.26
CA ARG A 53 -0.20 11.03 1.96
C ARG A 53 -1.08 12.06 1.28
N SER A 54 -1.20 12.00 -0.04
CA SER A 54 -2.02 12.97 -0.76
C SER A 54 -3.50 12.79 -0.52
N LEU A 55 -3.93 11.66 0.05
CA LEU A 55 -5.33 11.46 0.39
C LEU A 55 -5.86 12.52 1.35
N ALA A 56 -4.99 13.05 2.20
CA ALA A 56 -5.40 14.09 3.15
C ALA A 56 -5.65 15.43 2.46
N ARG A 57 -5.27 15.54 1.20
CA ARG A 57 -5.39 16.80 0.46
C ARG A 57 -6.29 16.61 -0.76
N ARG A 58 -5.72 16.21 -1.88
CA ARG A 58 -6.45 16.10 -3.13
C ARG A 58 -6.33 14.74 -3.79
N GLY A 59 -5.61 13.83 -3.17
CA GLY A 59 -5.41 12.51 -3.76
C GLY A 59 -6.70 11.71 -3.79
N THR A 60 -6.75 10.71 -4.64
CA THR A 60 -7.90 9.83 -4.73
C THR A 60 -7.53 8.45 -4.22
N TYR A 61 -8.53 7.72 -3.76
CA TYR A 61 -8.30 6.35 -3.32
C TYR A 61 -7.90 5.45 -4.49
N ASP A 62 -8.35 5.78 -5.71
CA ASP A 62 -7.94 5.04 -6.90
C ASP A 62 -6.43 5.15 -7.12
N ASP A 63 -5.89 6.36 -6.97
CA ASP A 63 -4.46 6.56 -7.12
C ASP A 63 -3.69 5.80 -6.05
N ALA A 64 -4.16 5.86 -4.80
CA ALA A 64 -3.52 5.16 -3.71
C ALA A 64 -3.55 3.64 -3.93
N ASN A 65 -4.70 3.10 -4.33
CA ASN A 65 -4.81 1.68 -4.64
C ASN A 65 -3.86 1.28 -5.75
N ARG A 66 -3.82 2.06 -6.82
CA ARG A 66 -2.97 1.75 -7.97
C ARG A 66 -1.50 1.77 -7.57
N ALA A 67 -1.08 2.80 -6.83
CA ALA A 67 0.31 2.90 -6.40
C ALA A 67 0.71 1.77 -5.47
N MET A 68 -0.18 1.40 -4.53
CA MET A 68 0.09 0.29 -3.63
C MET A 68 0.16 -1.03 -4.38
N ARG A 69 -0.79 -1.28 -5.29
CA ARG A 69 -0.78 -2.51 -6.07
C ARG A 69 0.48 -2.60 -6.92
N ASN A 70 0.89 -1.50 -7.52
CA ASN A 70 2.11 -1.49 -8.31
C ASN A 70 3.32 -1.81 -7.46
N ALA A 71 3.43 -1.20 -6.28
CA ALA A 71 4.56 -1.44 -5.40
C ALA A 71 4.59 -2.90 -4.93
N LEU A 72 3.43 -3.44 -4.56
CA LEU A 72 3.35 -4.83 -4.13
C LEU A 72 3.69 -5.79 -5.26
N ALA A 73 3.25 -5.48 -6.47
CA ALA A 73 3.57 -6.31 -7.64
C ALA A 73 5.07 -6.33 -7.91
N GLN A 74 5.74 -5.18 -7.74
CA GLN A 74 7.18 -5.09 -7.95
C GLN A 74 7.94 -5.97 -6.96
N GLU A 75 7.40 -6.16 -5.76
CA GLU A 75 8.04 -7.01 -4.75
C GLU A 75 7.62 -8.48 -4.87
N GLY A 76 6.64 -8.78 -5.70
CA GLY A 76 6.11 -10.13 -5.77
C GLY A 76 5.14 -10.45 -4.64
N TRP A 77 4.59 -9.43 -4.00
CA TRP A 77 3.72 -9.61 -2.83
C TRP A 77 2.23 -9.44 -3.16
N LEU A 78 1.89 -9.09 -4.38
CA LEU A 78 0.50 -8.89 -4.77
C LEU A 78 -0.15 -10.23 -5.10
N ALA A 79 -1.24 -10.55 -4.41
CA ALA A 79 -1.88 -11.87 -4.54
C ALA A 79 -2.85 -11.95 -5.72
N ASP A 80 -3.45 -10.82 -6.13
CA ASP A 80 -4.41 -10.86 -7.26
C ASP A 80 -3.91 -10.33 -8.57
#